data_9ba3e351bb6eb53d53ada37ed6629800
#
_entry.id   9ba3e351bb6eb53d53ada37ed6629800
#
_cell.length_a   1.000
_cell.length_b   1.000
_cell.length_c   1.000
_cell.angle_alpha   90.00
_cell.angle_beta   90.00
_cell.angle_gamma   90.00
#
_symmetry.space_group_name_H-M   'P 1'
#
loop_
_entity.id
_entity.type
_entity.pdbx_description
1 polymer ?
#
loop_
_entity_poly.entity_id
_entity_poly.type
_entity_poly.pdbx_seq_one_letter_code
_entity_poly.pdbx_strand_id
1 'polypeptide(L)'
;FRNAGGIVTDDAIRSAMLTCNFFGTREIVIVQHTQCGMLSANAADLEQAFRDKGIDPDNIALDPTLPEQKLEKGAFAKWIGMMDDVDETCLKTIETFKNHPLIPKDVAISGWIWEVETRRLRAPTRDPEKRARTDVTSAQFGVKVKQPPRWS
;
A
#
# COMPACT_ATOMS: atom_id res chain seq x y z
N PHE A 1 7.25 -0.36 10.36
CA PHE A 1 7.35 -1.08 9.08
C PHE A 1 6.88 -0.18 7.94
N ARG A 2 7.61 -0.13 6.83
CA ARG A 2 7.25 0.67 5.65
C ARG A 2 7.51 -0.13 4.38
N ASN A 3 6.53 -0.08 3.47
CA ASN A 3 6.67 -0.65 2.13
C ASN A 3 5.94 0.21 1.10
N ALA A 4 6.11 -0.08 -0.18
CA ALA A 4 5.42 0.61 -1.25
C ALA A 4 3.90 0.42 -1.12
N GLY A 5 3.15 1.53 -1.15
CA GLY A 5 1.69 1.53 -1.05
C GLY A 5 1.12 1.21 0.33
N GLY A 6 1.93 0.86 1.34
CA GLY A 6 1.42 0.46 2.66
C GLY A 6 0.50 -0.78 2.61
N ILE A 7 0.75 -1.68 1.66
CA ILE A 7 -0.05 -2.88 1.42
C ILE A 7 0.44 -4.07 2.25
N VAL A 8 -0.43 -5.07 2.41
CA VAL A 8 -0.03 -6.34 3.01
C VAL A 8 0.80 -7.14 2.02
N THR A 9 2.03 -7.44 2.43
CA THR A 9 2.95 -8.35 1.74
C THR A 9 3.25 -9.54 2.65
N ASP A 10 3.83 -10.58 2.11
CA ASP A 10 4.26 -11.75 2.87
C ASP A 10 5.19 -11.37 4.03
N ASP A 11 6.17 -10.50 3.77
CA ASP A 11 7.08 -10.00 4.81
C ASP A 11 6.36 -9.14 5.87
N ALA A 12 5.35 -8.35 5.50
CA ALA A 12 4.54 -7.60 6.44
C ALA A 12 3.78 -8.54 7.39
N ILE A 13 3.20 -9.63 6.86
CA ILE A 13 2.52 -10.66 7.66
C ILE A 13 3.50 -11.36 8.58
N ARG A 14 4.63 -11.81 8.07
CA ARG A 14 5.68 -12.47 8.84
C ARG A 14 6.15 -11.60 10.01
N SER A 15 6.39 -10.32 9.76
CA SER A 15 6.83 -9.36 10.78
C SER A 15 5.73 -9.10 11.81
N ALA A 16 4.49 -8.89 11.38
CA ALA A 16 3.36 -8.69 12.28
C ALA A 16 3.08 -9.93 13.13
N MET A 17 3.12 -11.11 12.53
CA MET A 17 2.95 -12.39 13.25
C MET A 17 3.97 -12.53 14.39
N LEU A 18 5.25 -12.27 14.11
CA LEU A 18 6.29 -12.35 15.13
C LEU A 18 6.03 -11.38 16.28
N THR A 19 5.74 -10.11 15.96
CA THR A 19 5.54 -9.09 17.00
C THR A 19 4.29 -9.33 17.83
N CYS A 20 3.21 -9.79 17.22
CA CYS A 20 1.96 -10.08 17.94
C CYS A 20 2.07 -11.30 18.83
N ASN A 21 2.74 -12.37 18.38
CA ASN A 21 2.79 -13.63 19.13
C ASN A 21 3.92 -13.68 20.17
N PHE A 22 5.04 -12.97 19.94
CA PHE A 22 6.23 -13.10 20.79
C PHE A 22 6.65 -11.82 21.52
N PHE A 23 6.24 -10.64 21.01
CA PHE A 23 6.69 -9.36 21.57
C PHE A 23 5.56 -8.52 22.17
N GLY A 24 4.36 -9.09 22.33
CA GLY A 24 3.27 -8.44 23.04
C GLY A 24 2.58 -7.30 22.30
N THR A 25 2.72 -7.21 20.98
CA THR A 25 1.99 -6.23 20.17
C THR A 25 0.49 -6.50 20.28
N ARG A 26 -0.30 -5.47 20.60
CA ARG A 26 -1.76 -5.55 20.80
C ARG A 26 -2.54 -4.73 19.77
N GLU A 27 -1.85 -3.95 18.96
CA GLU A 27 -2.47 -3.13 17.94
C GLU A 27 -1.62 -3.06 16.69
N ILE A 28 -2.27 -3.16 15.53
CA ILE A 28 -1.68 -2.89 14.20
C ILE A 28 -2.42 -1.68 13.63
N VAL A 29 -1.68 -0.62 13.37
CA VAL A 29 -2.19 0.58 12.73
C VAL A 29 -1.64 0.68 11.31
N ILE A 30 -2.54 0.66 10.34
CA ILE A 30 -2.22 0.79 8.92
C ILE A 30 -2.38 2.25 8.54
N VAL A 31 -1.36 2.84 7.92
CA VAL A 31 -1.45 4.22 7.41
C VAL A 31 -1.06 4.21 5.94
N GLN A 32 -2.00 4.59 5.10
CA GLN A 32 -1.78 4.88 3.68
C GLN A 32 -1.95 6.38 3.44
N HIS A 33 -1.65 6.88 2.24
CA HIS A 33 -1.73 8.31 1.98
C HIS A 33 -2.28 8.61 0.59
N THR A 34 -2.91 9.77 0.46
CA THR A 34 -3.29 10.33 -0.83
C THR A 34 -2.04 10.67 -1.66
N GLN A 35 -2.18 10.82 -2.97
CA GLN A 35 -1.06 11.10 -3.89
C GLN A 35 0.10 10.08 -3.80
N CYS A 36 -0.18 8.85 -3.42
CA CYS A 36 0.81 7.78 -3.42
C CYS A 36 1.24 7.47 -4.86
N GLY A 37 2.55 7.31 -5.09
CA GLY A 37 3.06 6.89 -6.39
C GLY A 37 2.46 5.58 -6.89
N MET A 38 2.03 4.70 -5.98
CA MET A 38 1.38 3.43 -6.31
C MET A 38 -0.05 3.59 -6.86
N LEU A 39 -0.68 4.77 -6.73
CA LEU A 39 -1.96 5.12 -7.34
C LEU A 39 -1.82 5.62 -8.78
N SER A 40 -0.67 6.16 -9.13
CA SER A 40 -0.43 6.80 -10.43
C SER A 40 0.52 6.04 -11.34
N ALA A 41 1.20 5.03 -10.82
CA ALA A 41 2.12 4.23 -11.59
C ALA A 41 1.36 3.25 -12.51
N ASN A 42 1.91 3.02 -13.69
CA ASN A 42 1.39 2.05 -14.65
C ASN A 42 2.31 0.82 -14.66
N ALA A 43 1.75 -0.36 -14.39
CA ALA A 43 2.53 -1.60 -14.37
C ALA A 43 3.18 -1.90 -15.72
N ALA A 44 2.50 -1.62 -16.82
CA ALA A 44 3.05 -1.86 -18.17
C ALA A 44 4.25 -0.95 -18.46
N ASP A 45 4.22 0.30 -18.03
CA ASP A 45 5.35 1.24 -18.17
C ASP A 45 6.56 0.78 -17.35
N LEU A 46 6.32 0.23 -16.16
CA LEU A 46 7.38 -0.34 -15.32
C LEU A 46 7.97 -1.62 -15.95
N GLU A 47 7.13 -2.51 -16.45
CA GLU A 47 7.60 -3.71 -17.16
C GLU A 47 8.45 -3.33 -18.38
N GLN A 48 8.01 -2.34 -19.16
CA GLN A 48 8.77 -1.86 -20.30
C GLN A 48 10.11 -1.25 -19.87
N ALA A 49 10.13 -0.44 -18.81
CA ALA A 49 11.36 0.14 -18.28
C ALA A 49 12.37 -0.91 -17.79
N PHE A 50 11.90 -2.07 -17.28
CA PHE A 50 12.77 -3.19 -16.95
C PHE A 50 13.30 -3.89 -18.21
N ARG A 51 12.45 -4.14 -19.22
CA ARG A 51 12.86 -4.75 -20.49
C ARG A 51 13.90 -3.89 -21.22
N ASP A 52 13.74 -2.56 -21.19
CA ASP A 52 14.71 -1.61 -21.77
C ASP A 52 16.08 -1.68 -21.10
N LYS A 53 16.12 -2.13 -19.85
CA LYS A 53 17.35 -2.37 -19.07
C LYS A 53 17.87 -3.81 -19.18
N GLY A 54 17.26 -4.63 -20.02
CA GLY A 54 17.63 -6.03 -20.19
C GLY A 54 17.14 -6.96 -19.06
N ILE A 55 16.20 -6.49 -18.23
CA ILE A 55 15.60 -7.29 -17.16
C ILE A 55 14.28 -7.86 -17.66
N ASP A 56 14.11 -9.17 -17.60
CA ASP A 56 12.87 -9.84 -17.95
C ASP A 56 11.95 -9.97 -16.70
N PRO A 57 10.86 -9.16 -16.58
CA PRO A 57 9.97 -9.22 -15.43
C PRO A 57 9.23 -10.54 -15.27
N ASP A 58 9.14 -11.35 -16.34
CA ASP A 58 8.52 -12.68 -16.30
C ASP A 58 9.48 -13.78 -15.81
N ASN A 59 10.74 -13.46 -15.51
CA ASN A 59 11.75 -14.45 -15.11
C ASN A 59 12.62 -13.96 -13.94
N ILE A 60 12.03 -13.31 -12.96
CA ILE A 60 12.74 -12.79 -11.78
C ILE A 60 12.50 -13.76 -10.61
N ALA A 61 13.58 -14.22 -9.97
CA ALA A 61 13.49 -14.82 -8.65
C ALA A 61 13.23 -13.72 -7.63
N LEU A 62 12.16 -13.86 -6.84
CA LEU A 62 11.78 -12.89 -5.81
C LEU A 62 12.76 -12.89 -4.63
N ASP A 63 13.27 -14.05 -4.30
CA ASP A 63 14.28 -14.27 -3.27
C ASP A 63 15.49 -14.95 -3.92
N PRO A 64 16.69 -14.32 -3.91
CA PRO A 64 17.88 -14.91 -4.50
C PRO A 64 18.33 -16.23 -3.83
N THR A 65 17.88 -16.48 -2.60
CA THR A 65 18.15 -17.74 -1.87
C THR A 65 17.15 -18.85 -2.21
N LEU A 66 16.06 -18.51 -2.88
CA LEU A 66 14.97 -19.40 -3.30
C LEU A 66 14.68 -19.20 -4.80
N PRO A 67 15.61 -19.54 -5.68
CA PRO A 67 15.53 -19.24 -7.11
C PRO A 67 14.37 -19.94 -7.83
N GLU A 68 13.76 -20.95 -7.21
CA GLU A 68 12.55 -21.61 -7.68
C GLU A 68 11.29 -20.78 -7.45
N GLN A 69 11.32 -19.81 -6.53
CA GLN A 69 10.20 -18.90 -6.27
C GLN A 69 10.21 -17.73 -7.25
N LYS A 70 9.73 -17.99 -8.44
CA LYS A 70 9.60 -16.99 -9.50
C LYS A 70 8.17 -16.51 -9.62
N LEU A 71 8.05 -15.28 -10.12
CA LEU A 71 6.75 -14.79 -10.55
C LEU A 71 6.24 -15.63 -11.73
N GLU A 72 4.96 -15.99 -11.69
CA GLU A 72 4.28 -16.51 -12.87
C GLU A 72 4.27 -15.45 -13.98
N LYS A 73 4.32 -15.89 -15.21
CA LYS A 73 4.27 -14.99 -16.38
C LYS A 73 3.04 -14.11 -16.31
N GLY A 74 3.25 -12.78 -16.43
CA GLY A 74 2.20 -11.77 -16.32
C GLY A 74 1.74 -11.46 -14.90
N ALA A 75 2.35 -12.03 -13.86
CA ALA A 75 1.99 -11.76 -12.46
C ALA A 75 2.65 -10.49 -11.90
N PHE A 76 3.54 -9.85 -12.65
CA PHE A 76 4.32 -8.71 -12.18
C PHE A 76 3.45 -7.55 -11.69
N ALA A 77 2.44 -7.15 -12.45
CA ALA A 77 1.52 -6.06 -12.07
C ALA A 77 0.79 -6.35 -10.75
N LYS A 78 0.35 -7.59 -10.56
CA LYS A 78 -0.31 -8.03 -9.33
C LYS A 78 0.67 -8.05 -8.15
N TRP A 79 1.88 -8.56 -8.38
CA TRP A 79 2.91 -8.66 -7.34
C TRP A 79 3.37 -7.30 -6.86
N ILE A 80 3.55 -6.33 -7.76
CA ILE A 80 4.00 -4.97 -7.39
C ILE A 80 2.95 -4.22 -6.57
N GLY A 81 1.67 -4.63 -6.63
CA GLY A 81 0.61 -4.13 -5.77
C GLY A 81 0.18 -2.71 -6.10
N MET A 82 0.01 -2.40 -7.40
CA MET A 82 -0.59 -1.12 -7.82
C MET A 82 -1.96 -0.92 -7.19
N MET A 83 -2.28 0.32 -6.88
CA MET A 83 -3.53 0.71 -6.25
C MET A 83 -4.36 1.54 -7.22
N ASP A 84 -5.65 1.20 -7.34
CA ASP A 84 -6.63 2.03 -8.06
C ASP A 84 -7.31 3.04 -7.12
N ASP A 85 -7.43 2.67 -5.85
CA ASP A 85 -8.12 3.44 -4.82
C ASP A 85 -7.47 3.20 -3.45
N VAL A 86 -7.04 4.29 -2.79
CA VAL A 86 -6.35 4.19 -1.50
C VAL A 86 -7.28 3.73 -0.37
N ASP A 87 -8.54 4.17 -0.39
CA ASP A 87 -9.51 3.79 0.64
C ASP A 87 -9.84 2.30 0.56
N GLU A 88 -10.12 1.81 -0.64
CA GLU A 88 -10.40 0.38 -0.86
C GLU A 88 -9.17 -0.47 -0.54
N THR A 89 -7.98 -0.01 -0.90
CA THR A 89 -6.73 -0.72 -0.58
C THR A 89 -6.50 -0.79 0.91
N CYS A 90 -6.75 0.30 1.64
CA CYS A 90 -6.63 0.33 3.09
C CYS A 90 -7.63 -0.63 3.77
N LEU A 91 -8.89 -0.63 3.32
CA LEU A 91 -9.91 -1.55 3.82
C LEU A 91 -9.55 -3.02 3.57
N LYS A 92 -9.08 -3.36 2.37
CA LYS A 92 -8.57 -4.71 2.06
C LYS A 92 -7.38 -5.11 2.93
N THR A 93 -6.46 -4.18 3.19
CA THR A 93 -5.31 -4.40 4.06
C THR A 93 -5.76 -4.74 5.49
N ILE A 94 -6.73 -3.99 6.04
CA ILE A 94 -7.34 -4.27 7.34
C ILE A 94 -7.97 -5.66 7.37
N GLU A 95 -8.77 -5.98 6.35
CA GLU A 95 -9.46 -7.27 6.24
C GLU A 95 -8.46 -8.44 6.15
N THR A 96 -7.37 -8.26 5.41
CA THR A 96 -6.33 -9.28 5.27
C THR A 96 -5.68 -9.60 6.60
N PHE A 97 -5.27 -8.59 7.38
CA PHE A 97 -4.71 -8.80 8.71
C PHE A 97 -5.72 -9.42 9.67
N LYS A 98 -6.97 -8.94 9.71
CA LYS A 98 -8.04 -9.48 10.57
C LYS A 98 -8.33 -10.96 10.32
N ASN A 99 -8.27 -11.36 9.06
CA ASN A 99 -8.62 -12.72 8.65
C ASN A 99 -7.42 -13.67 8.59
N HIS A 100 -6.19 -13.13 8.71
CA HIS A 100 -5.00 -13.97 8.60
C HIS A 100 -4.86 -14.92 9.79
N PRO A 101 -4.63 -16.22 9.55
CA PRO A 101 -4.60 -17.22 10.62
C PRO A 101 -3.44 -17.08 11.60
N LEU A 102 -2.34 -16.44 11.20
CA LEU A 102 -1.17 -16.20 12.06
C LEU A 102 -1.28 -14.93 12.93
N ILE A 103 -2.31 -14.11 12.74
CA ILE A 103 -2.53 -12.92 13.54
C ILE A 103 -3.57 -13.25 14.63
N PRO A 104 -3.23 -13.06 15.92
CA PRO A 104 -4.15 -13.33 17.02
C PRO A 104 -5.41 -12.48 16.91
N LYS A 105 -6.56 -13.05 17.24
CA LYS A 105 -7.88 -12.41 17.08
C LYS A 105 -8.15 -11.28 18.07
N ASP A 106 -7.38 -11.22 19.14
CA ASP A 106 -7.43 -10.16 20.17
C ASP A 106 -6.56 -8.94 19.82
N VAL A 107 -5.82 -8.96 18.70
CA VAL A 107 -5.06 -7.82 18.22
C VAL A 107 -6.01 -6.83 17.55
N ALA A 108 -6.02 -5.59 18.02
CA ALA A 108 -6.78 -4.51 17.41
C ALA A 108 -6.13 -4.12 16.07
N ILE A 109 -6.95 -3.98 15.01
CA ILE A 109 -6.47 -3.61 13.68
C ILE A 109 -7.29 -2.43 13.17
N SER A 110 -6.61 -1.31 12.91
CA SER A 110 -7.20 -0.09 12.39
C SER A 110 -6.45 0.40 11.14
N GLY A 111 -7.12 1.21 10.32
CA GLY A 111 -6.53 1.83 9.14
C GLY A 111 -6.89 3.28 9.02
N TRP A 112 -5.97 4.05 8.48
CA TRP A 112 -6.06 5.49 8.32
C TRP A 112 -5.49 5.93 7.00
N ILE A 113 -6.09 6.98 6.43
CA ILE A 113 -5.57 7.67 5.24
C ILE A 113 -4.97 8.99 5.69
N TRP A 114 -3.69 9.18 5.43
CA TRP A 114 -3.02 10.46 5.55
C TRP A 114 -3.30 11.28 4.29
N GLU A 115 -4.04 12.35 4.45
CA GLU A 115 -4.27 13.31 3.37
C GLU A 115 -3.08 14.27 3.29
N VAL A 116 -2.32 14.16 2.20
CA VAL A 116 -1.11 14.98 2.01
C VAL A 116 -1.47 16.46 1.90
N GLU A 117 -2.62 16.76 1.29
CA GLU A 117 -3.11 18.11 1.05
C GLU A 117 -3.50 18.83 2.33
N THR A 118 -4.25 18.16 3.20
CA THR A 118 -4.78 18.74 4.44
C THR A 118 -3.87 18.48 5.64
N ARG A 119 -2.93 17.53 5.52
CA ARG A 119 -2.07 17.04 6.61
C ARG A 119 -2.88 16.45 7.78
N ARG A 120 -3.95 15.73 7.47
CA ARG A 120 -4.83 15.12 8.45
C ARG A 120 -4.97 13.61 8.20
N LEU A 121 -5.28 12.90 9.27
CA LEU A 121 -5.70 11.51 9.18
C LEU A 121 -7.23 11.45 9.10
N ARG A 122 -7.73 10.59 8.21
CA ARG A 122 -9.14 10.21 8.17
C ARG A 122 -9.30 8.69 8.10
N ALA A 123 -10.45 8.20 8.49
CA ALA A 123 -10.78 6.80 8.30
C ALA A 123 -11.00 6.49 6.80
N PRO A 124 -10.59 5.28 6.33
CA PRO A 124 -10.92 4.84 4.98
C PRO A 124 -12.43 4.61 4.84
N THR A 125 -12.98 4.91 3.66
CA THR A 125 -14.41 4.78 3.41
C THR A 125 -14.72 4.44 1.95
N ARG A 126 -15.75 3.59 1.74
CA ARG A 126 -16.35 3.35 0.41
C ARG A 126 -17.39 4.40 0.02
N ASP A 127 -17.72 5.30 0.93
CA ASP A 127 -18.72 6.33 0.73
C ASP A 127 -18.09 7.59 0.08
N PRO A 128 -18.39 7.91 -1.19
CA PRO A 128 -17.82 9.06 -1.89
C PRO A 128 -18.14 10.40 -1.22
N GLU A 129 -19.31 10.53 -0.59
CA GLU A 129 -19.71 11.79 0.06
C GLU A 129 -18.85 12.06 1.31
N LYS A 130 -18.44 11.00 2.02
CA LYS A 130 -17.54 11.14 3.17
C LYS A 130 -16.12 11.49 2.74
N ARG A 131 -15.68 11.01 1.57
CA ARG A 131 -14.39 11.42 0.99
C ARG A 131 -14.42 12.90 0.62
N ALA A 132 -15.46 13.36 -0.04
CA ALA A 132 -15.60 14.75 -0.50
C ALA A 132 -15.69 15.77 0.67
N ARG A 133 -16.19 15.39 1.83
CA ARG A 133 -16.28 16.29 3.00
C ARG A 133 -14.93 16.64 3.61
N THR A 134 -13.91 15.82 3.38
CA THR A 134 -12.52 16.12 3.79
C THR A 134 -11.82 17.05 2.80
N ASP A 135 -12.23 17.07 1.55
CA ASP A 135 -11.65 17.94 0.52
C ASP A 135 -12.07 19.41 0.64
N VAL A 136 -13.23 19.69 1.26
CA VAL A 136 -13.77 21.06 1.39
C VAL A 136 -12.93 21.96 2.30
N THR A 137 -12.13 21.39 3.19
CA THR A 137 -11.28 22.17 4.10
C THR A 137 -9.99 22.70 3.47
N SER A 138 -9.54 22.14 2.35
CA SER A 138 -8.34 22.62 1.63
C SER A 138 -8.59 23.96 0.92
N ALA A 139 -9.81 24.20 0.44
CA ALA A 139 -10.19 25.46 -0.21
C ALA A 139 -10.25 26.64 0.77
N GLN A 140 -10.46 26.40 2.07
CA GLN A 140 -10.55 27.44 3.09
C GLN A 140 -9.18 27.96 3.56
N PHE A 141 -8.10 27.23 3.34
CA PHE A 141 -6.79 27.60 3.87
C PHE A 141 -5.82 28.22 2.84
N GLY A 142 -6.22 28.42 1.61
CA GLY A 142 -5.45 29.18 0.60
C GLY A 142 -4.04 28.63 0.29
N VAL A 143 -3.75 27.40 0.63
CA VAL A 143 -2.44 26.79 0.42
C VAL A 143 -2.33 26.34 -1.04
N LYS A 144 -1.64 27.13 -1.86
CA LYS A 144 -1.20 26.70 -3.20
C LYS A 144 -0.14 25.61 -3.04
N VAL A 145 -0.54 24.36 -3.22
CA VAL A 145 0.40 23.23 -3.26
C VAL A 145 1.18 23.31 -4.58
N LYS A 146 2.48 23.55 -4.50
CA LYS A 146 3.37 23.36 -5.66
C LYS A 146 3.38 21.89 -6.01
N GLN A 147 3.06 21.56 -7.25
CA GLN A 147 3.18 20.19 -7.74
C GLN A 147 4.63 19.71 -7.59
N PRO A 148 4.85 18.47 -7.15
CA PRO A 148 6.19 17.91 -7.10
C PRO A 148 6.79 17.85 -8.51
N PRO A 149 8.12 17.95 -8.64
CA PRO A 149 8.78 17.85 -9.93
C PRO A 149 8.44 16.50 -10.59
N ARG A 150 8.09 16.52 -11.86
CA ARG A 150 7.97 15.30 -12.65
C ARG A 150 9.37 14.70 -12.74
N TRP A 151 9.51 13.48 -12.28
CA TRP A 151 10.72 12.71 -12.47
C TRP A 151 10.84 12.40 -13.97
N SER A 152 11.79 13.05 -14.63
CA SER A 152 12.21 12.73 -15.99
C SER A 152 13.36 11.73 -15.95
#